data_c2ee13165fc077cfec99937b6942c91f
#
_entry.id   c2ee13165fc077cfec99937b6942c91f
#
_cell.length_a   1.000
_cell.length_b   1.000
_cell.length_c   1.000
_cell.angle_alpha   90.00
_cell.angle_beta   90.00
_cell.angle_gamma   90.00
#
_symmetry.space_group_name_H-M   'P 1'
#
loop_
_entity.id
_entity.type
_entity.pdbx_description
1 polymer ?
#
loop_
_entity_poly.entity_id
_entity_poly.type
_entity_poly.pdbx_seq_one_letter_code
_entity_poly.pdbx_strand_id
1 'polypeptide(L)'
;PQESPVDEIKLSIEIFRNHISLIDELMKNFNATKFYVGEPLERLLCLNAAAEYVQLNKEMQDRFMSLTRKLRAAYNICFPTGELKDEEIKQAQFFLATRSIIYKQTKGDAPDTETMNRVVEEMVKNALACTGVENIMDANKEVDIFSEEFLVELSKVKMPITKFNALLKLLRQAISNYGRVNRLKAQEFNEMLKDVVDRYNTRDNLIFISEVVSDFVDDLSEQLMNILNLLKKDKTSFEELGITFEEKAFYDILIKVRDTHGFPYENAKCLALAKEIKKLVDDKAQYADWSTRDDIKSQLNMDLIVLLYENGYPPEWNAEVYEKVMEQAENFRKYSD
;
A
#
# COMPACT_ATOMS: atom_id res chain seq x y z
N PRO A 1 8.97 38.13 30.06
CA PRO A 1 10.08 37.44 30.68
C PRO A 1 10.49 36.32 29.72
N GLN A 2 11.72 36.42 29.19
CA GLN A 2 12.32 35.32 28.43
C GLN A 2 12.63 34.22 29.43
N GLU A 3 12.04 33.04 29.27
CA GLU A 3 12.41 31.84 30.00
C GLU A 3 13.90 31.57 29.76
N SER A 4 14.63 31.20 30.80
CA SER A 4 16.05 30.92 30.67
C SER A 4 16.26 29.58 29.96
N PRO A 5 17.34 29.38 29.19
CA PRO A 5 17.64 28.08 28.59
C PRO A 5 17.65 26.92 29.60
N VAL A 6 17.94 27.19 30.85
CA VAL A 6 17.90 26.20 31.95
C VAL A 6 16.48 25.78 32.29
N ASP A 7 15.53 26.71 32.24
CA ASP A 7 14.11 26.42 32.51
C ASP A 7 13.48 25.63 31.37
N GLU A 8 13.87 25.90 30.13
CA GLU A 8 13.46 25.10 28.97
C GLU A 8 13.94 23.64 29.05
N ILE A 9 15.20 23.42 29.49
CA ILE A 9 15.76 22.07 29.67
C ILE A 9 15.00 21.33 30.77
N LYS A 10 14.75 21.95 31.91
CA LYS A 10 14.00 21.34 33.03
C LYS A 10 12.58 20.95 32.59
N LEU A 11 11.90 21.84 31.90
CA LEU A 11 10.57 21.56 31.37
C LEU A 11 10.61 20.40 30.36
N SER A 12 11.62 20.35 29.50
CA SER A 12 11.80 19.25 28.53
C SER A 12 12.05 17.92 29.20
N ILE A 13 12.82 17.86 30.32
CA ILE A 13 13.02 16.65 31.12
C ILE A 13 11.71 16.19 31.77
N GLU A 14 10.92 17.10 32.29
CA GLU A 14 9.62 16.81 32.88
C GLU A 14 8.66 16.24 31.79
N ILE A 15 8.60 16.87 30.62
CA ILE A 15 7.83 16.41 29.47
C ILE A 15 8.31 15.00 29.03
N PHE A 16 9.62 14.78 28.98
CA PHE A 16 10.21 13.50 28.64
C PHE A 16 9.75 12.40 29.60
N ARG A 17 9.91 12.61 30.91
CA ARG A 17 9.51 11.64 31.95
C ARG A 17 8.02 11.35 31.94
N ASN A 18 7.19 12.38 31.75
CA ASN A 18 5.76 12.21 31.64
C ASN A 18 5.38 11.33 30.42
N HIS A 19 6.01 11.56 29.25
CA HIS A 19 5.73 10.72 28.07
C HIS A 19 6.24 9.29 28.23
N ILE A 20 7.39 9.07 28.85
CA ILE A 20 7.87 7.73 29.22
C ILE A 20 6.80 7.01 30.06
N SER A 21 6.30 7.65 31.12
CA SER A 21 5.28 7.06 32.00
C SER A 21 3.96 6.76 31.27
N LEU A 22 3.49 7.65 30.39
CA LEU A 22 2.28 7.43 29.62
C LEU A 22 2.40 6.28 28.63
N ILE A 23 3.56 6.11 27.99
CA ILE A 23 3.81 5.02 27.05
C ILE A 23 3.98 3.71 27.81
N ASP A 24 4.66 3.74 28.97
CA ASP A 24 4.85 2.57 29.83
C ASP A 24 3.48 2.01 30.29
N GLU A 25 2.59 2.88 30.75
CA GLU A 25 1.21 2.49 31.09
C GLU A 25 0.45 1.91 29.91
N LEU A 26 0.63 2.48 28.71
CA LEU A 26 0.01 1.96 27.48
C LEU A 26 0.53 0.54 27.14
N MET A 27 1.78 0.27 27.42
CA MET A 27 2.45 -1.00 27.12
C MET A 27 2.60 -1.93 28.33
N LYS A 28 1.96 -1.66 29.45
CA LYS A 28 2.14 -2.39 30.72
C LYS A 28 1.96 -3.91 30.66
N ASN A 29 1.14 -4.40 29.70
CA ASN A 29 0.91 -5.82 29.51
C ASN A 29 1.90 -6.47 28.51
N PHE A 30 2.84 -5.69 27.95
CA PHE A 30 3.86 -6.20 27.05
C PHE A 30 5.15 -6.48 27.81
N ASN A 31 5.74 -7.66 27.62
CA ASN A 31 7.00 -8.03 28.25
C ASN A 31 8.19 -7.61 27.39
N ALA A 32 8.83 -6.50 27.75
CA ALA A 32 10.00 -5.95 27.06
C ALA A 32 11.36 -6.50 27.58
N THR A 33 11.40 -7.46 28.49
CA THR A 33 12.64 -7.94 29.13
C THR A 33 13.71 -8.33 28.12
N LYS A 34 13.34 -9.03 27.04
CA LYS A 34 14.27 -9.45 25.98
C LYS A 34 14.96 -8.30 25.24
N PHE A 35 14.35 -7.13 25.19
CA PHE A 35 15.01 -5.95 24.64
C PHE A 35 16.18 -5.49 25.52
N TYR A 36 16.03 -5.54 26.83
CA TYR A 36 17.04 -5.00 27.76
C TYR A 36 18.20 -5.95 28.00
N VAL A 37 17.94 -7.26 28.09
CA VAL A 37 18.93 -8.26 28.50
C VAL A 37 19.26 -9.30 27.43
N GLY A 38 18.52 -9.31 26.29
CA GLY A 38 18.69 -10.32 25.25
C GLY A 38 19.88 -10.03 24.33
N GLU A 39 20.28 -11.06 23.58
CA GLU A 39 21.21 -10.97 22.48
C GLU A 39 20.63 -10.12 21.33
N PRO A 40 21.43 -9.63 20.37
CA PRO A 40 20.96 -8.76 19.28
C PRO A 40 19.74 -9.28 18.54
N LEU A 41 19.67 -10.58 18.23
CA LEU A 41 18.50 -11.19 17.59
C LEU A 41 17.27 -11.15 18.51
N GLU A 42 17.42 -11.52 19.79
CA GLU A 42 16.31 -11.48 20.75
C GLU A 42 15.75 -10.07 20.95
N ARG A 43 16.62 -9.04 20.91
CA ARG A 43 16.21 -7.63 20.96
C ARG A 43 15.37 -7.24 19.73
N LEU A 44 15.81 -7.66 18.53
CA LEU A 44 15.06 -7.41 17.28
C LEU A 44 13.70 -8.11 17.31
N LEU A 45 13.66 -9.38 17.76
CA LEU A 45 12.42 -10.14 17.91
C LEU A 45 11.46 -9.45 18.88
N CYS A 46 11.97 -8.96 20.01
CA CYS A 46 11.17 -8.23 20.99
C CYS A 46 10.60 -6.93 20.41
N LEU A 47 11.38 -6.19 19.61
CA LEU A 47 10.91 -4.97 18.95
C LEU A 47 9.81 -5.25 17.93
N ASN A 48 9.94 -6.30 17.12
CA ASN A 48 8.89 -6.70 16.17
C ASN A 48 7.62 -7.14 16.90
N ALA A 49 7.75 -7.92 17.97
CA ALA A 49 6.60 -8.31 18.80
C ALA A 49 5.93 -7.08 19.47
N ALA A 50 6.71 -6.10 19.91
CA ALA A 50 6.18 -4.85 20.45
C ALA A 50 5.42 -4.04 19.39
N ALA A 51 5.94 -3.97 18.18
CA ALA A 51 5.27 -3.31 17.06
C ALA A 51 3.95 -4.01 16.71
N GLU A 52 3.92 -5.34 16.67
CA GLU A 52 2.71 -6.14 16.48
C GLU A 52 1.70 -5.86 17.60
N TYR A 53 2.12 -5.94 18.86
CA TYR A 53 1.28 -5.69 20.02
C TYR A 53 0.60 -4.30 19.99
N VAL A 54 1.37 -3.25 19.69
CA VAL A 54 0.83 -1.89 19.59
C VAL A 54 -0.20 -1.76 18.47
N GLN A 55 -0.03 -2.49 17.38
CA GLN A 55 -0.91 -2.43 16.21
C GLN A 55 -2.14 -3.34 16.31
N LEU A 56 -2.26 -4.18 17.34
CA LEU A 56 -3.47 -4.98 17.59
C LEU A 56 -4.73 -4.09 17.71
N ASN A 57 -4.58 -2.89 18.26
CA ASN A 57 -5.66 -1.93 18.41
C ASN A 57 -5.29 -0.61 17.72
N LYS A 58 -6.20 -0.07 16.93
CA LYS A 58 -5.96 1.16 16.15
C LYS A 58 -5.82 2.38 17.04
N GLU A 59 -6.65 2.52 18.06
CA GLU A 59 -6.59 3.62 19.03
C GLU A 59 -5.26 3.57 19.80
N MET A 60 -4.84 2.39 20.26
CA MET A 60 -3.56 2.17 20.88
C MET A 60 -2.40 2.56 19.97
N GLN A 61 -2.45 2.15 18.69
CA GLN A 61 -1.44 2.50 17.70
C GLN A 61 -1.33 4.03 17.52
N ASP A 62 -2.46 4.71 17.32
CA ASP A 62 -2.48 6.15 17.08
C ASP A 62 -1.99 6.92 18.32
N ARG A 63 -2.40 6.48 19.51
CA ARG A 63 -1.93 7.04 20.79
C ARG A 63 -0.43 6.83 21.00
N PHE A 64 0.05 5.60 20.77
CA PHE A 64 1.48 5.28 20.85
C PHE A 64 2.30 6.12 19.88
N MET A 65 1.89 6.22 18.62
CA MET A 65 2.58 7.00 17.60
C MET A 65 2.60 8.50 17.91
N SER A 66 1.54 9.03 18.52
CA SER A 66 1.47 10.42 18.97
C SER A 66 2.38 10.69 20.16
N LEU A 67 2.33 9.84 21.20
CA LEU A 67 3.16 9.98 22.41
C LEU A 67 4.64 9.84 22.08
N THR A 68 5.02 8.84 21.30
CA THR A 68 6.43 8.62 20.92
C THR A 68 6.97 9.70 20.00
N ARG A 69 6.13 10.41 19.21
CA ARG A 69 6.58 11.59 18.47
C ARG A 69 6.97 12.73 19.41
N LYS A 70 6.19 12.96 20.45
CA LYS A 70 6.46 14.00 21.48
C LYS A 70 7.67 13.58 22.32
N LEU A 71 7.75 12.30 22.73
CA LEU A 71 8.90 11.74 23.42
C LEU A 71 10.20 11.98 22.64
N ARG A 72 10.20 11.74 21.31
CA ARG A 72 11.39 11.97 20.47
C ARG A 72 11.83 13.43 20.49
N ALA A 73 10.88 14.36 20.43
CA ALA A 73 11.20 15.80 20.49
C ALA A 73 11.87 16.17 21.83
N ALA A 74 11.29 15.74 22.96
CA ALA A 74 11.85 15.96 24.28
C ALA A 74 13.20 15.25 24.46
N TYR A 75 13.34 14.00 23.99
CA TYR A 75 14.58 13.22 24.06
C TYR A 75 15.73 13.94 23.35
N ASN A 76 15.51 14.50 22.17
CA ASN A 76 16.54 15.22 21.42
C ASN A 76 17.06 16.46 22.14
N ILE A 77 16.23 17.08 22.99
CA ILE A 77 16.63 18.23 23.81
C ILE A 77 17.36 17.77 25.06
N CYS A 78 16.85 16.73 25.74
CA CYS A 78 17.35 16.30 27.04
C CYS A 78 18.62 15.42 26.96
N PHE A 79 18.75 14.59 25.92
CA PHE A 79 19.84 13.62 25.82
C PHE A 79 21.25 14.25 25.88
N PRO A 80 21.53 15.38 25.20
CA PRO A 80 22.85 16.01 25.24
C PRO A 80 23.21 16.62 26.61
N THR A 81 22.23 16.81 27.50
CA THR A 81 22.48 17.45 28.81
C THR A 81 23.15 16.53 29.84
N GLY A 82 23.05 15.20 29.61
CA GLY A 82 23.55 14.20 30.54
C GLY A 82 22.72 14.03 31.83
N GLU A 83 21.54 14.65 31.92
CA GLU A 83 20.68 14.59 33.12
C GLU A 83 19.70 13.39 33.12
N LEU A 84 19.62 12.64 32.00
CA LEU A 84 18.80 11.45 31.91
C LEU A 84 19.51 10.24 32.47
N LYS A 85 18.79 9.39 33.23
CA LYS A 85 19.33 8.13 33.74
C LYS A 85 19.45 7.10 32.60
N ASP A 86 20.41 6.18 32.72
CA ASP A 86 20.62 5.10 31.73
C ASP A 86 19.37 4.25 31.50
N GLU A 87 18.58 4.02 32.55
CA GLU A 87 17.30 3.28 32.45
C GLU A 87 16.26 4.06 31.62
N GLU A 88 16.15 5.38 31.85
CA GLU A 88 15.25 6.26 31.09
C GLU A 88 15.65 6.32 29.60
N ILE A 89 16.96 6.35 29.34
CA ILE A 89 17.51 6.33 27.96
C ILE A 89 17.16 5.01 27.26
N LYS A 90 17.39 3.86 27.91
CA LYS A 90 17.08 2.54 27.35
C LYS A 90 15.60 2.37 27.09
N GLN A 91 14.75 2.86 27.99
CA GLN A 91 13.29 2.80 27.84
C GLN A 91 12.83 3.68 26.65
N ALA A 92 13.36 4.89 26.53
CA ALA A 92 13.10 5.76 25.38
C ALA A 92 13.55 5.10 24.06
N GLN A 93 14.74 4.49 24.04
CA GLN A 93 15.25 3.77 22.87
C GLN A 93 14.34 2.63 22.45
N PHE A 94 13.80 1.85 23.40
CA PHE A 94 12.82 0.80 23.12
C PHE A 94 11.57 1.36 22.43
N PHE A 95 10.96 2.40 22.98
CA PHE A 95 9.76 3.00 22.41
C PHE A 95 10.01 3.64 21.05
N LEU A 96 11.12 4.34 20.88
CA LEU A 96 11.48 4.98 19.61
C LEU A 96 11.84 3.97 18.52
N ALA A 97 12.50 2.86 18.87
CA ALA A 97 12.77 1.77 17.94
C ALA A 97 11.48 1.07 17.50
N THR A 98 10.59 0.74 18.45
CA THR A 98 9.25 0.18 18.16
C THR A 98 8.47 1.10 17.22
N ARG A 99 8.44 2.42 17.49
CA ARG A 99 7.83 3.43 16.62
C ARG A 99 8.40 3.39 15.21
N SER A 100 9.71 3.24 15.07
CA SER A 100 10.36 3.21 13.76
C SER A 100 9.93 2.00 12.94
N ILE A 101 9.75 0.83 13.57
CA ILE A 101 9.22 -0.37 12.92
C ILE A 101 7.78 -0.13 12.45
N ILE A 102 6.90 0.35 13.32
CA ILE A 102 5.51 0.67 12.97
C ILE A 102 5.44 1.67 11.81
N TYR A 103 6.29 2.72 11.85
CA TYR A 103 6.34 3.71 10.77
C TYR A 103 6.75 3.09 9.44
N LYS A 104 7.76 2.24 9.41
CA LYS A 104 8.19 1.51 8.21
C LYS A 104 7.09 0.59 7.67
N GLN A 105 6.32 -0.04 8.57
CA GLN A 105 5.22 -0.94 8.19
C GLN A 105 4.01 -0.19 7.62
N THR A 106 3.62 0.94 8.22
CA THR A 106 2.35 1.63 7.94
C THR A 106 2.49 2.86 7.03
N LYS A 107 3.63 3.54 7.06
CA LYS A 107 3.90 4.75 6.29
C LYS A 107 5.23 4.56 5.54
N GLY A 108 5.41 5.38 4.56
CA GLY A 108 6.59 5.34 3.70
C GLY A 108 6.24 4.69 2.37
N ASP A 109 5.79 5.54 1.44
CA ASP A 109 5.78 5.17 0.03
C ASP A 109 7.24 5.09 -0.41
N ALA A 110 7.63 3.94 -0.93
CA ALA A 110 8.92 3.81 -1.57
C ALA A 110 8.86 4.54 -2.92
N PRO A 111 9.94 5.24 -3.31
CA PRO A 111 9.96 6.01 -4.55
C PRO A 111 9.85 5.13 -5.80
N ASP A 112 10.18 3.85 -5.69
CA ASP A 112 10.18 2.88 -6.78
C ASP A 112 9.83 1.47 -6.29
N THR A 113 9.52 0.58 -7.24
CA THR A 113 9.10 -0.81 -6.98
C THR A 113 10.20 -1.63 -6.31
N GLU A 114 11.46 -1.44 -6.70
CA GLU A 114 12.61 -2.17 -6.16
C GLU A 114 12.79 -1.87 -4.67
N THR A 115 12.78 -0.59 -4.31
CA THR A 115 12.87 -0.18 -2.90
C THR A 115 11.69 -0.70 -2.08
N MET A 116 10.46 -0.72 -2.65
CA MET A 116 9.29 -1.27 -1.97
C MET A 116 9.45 -2.79 -1.75
N ASN A 117 9.86 -3.52 -2.77
CA ASN A 117 10.08 -4.97 -2.67
C ASN A 117 11.10 -5.30 -1.58
N ARG A 118 12.23 -4.56 -1.53
CA ARG A 118 13.24 -4.74 -0.48
C ARG A 118 12.69 -4.45 0.93
N VAL A 119 11.87 -3.42 1.10
CA VAL A 119 11.23 -3.13 2.39
C VAL A 119 10.32 -4.26 2.84
N VAL A 120 9.49 -4.78 1.92
CA VAL A 120 8.59 -5.89 2.22
C VAL A 120 9.35 -7.18 2.49
N GLU A 121 10.39 -7.46 1.72
CA GLU A 121 11.28 -8.62 1.94
C GLU A 121 11.92 -8.55 3.34
N GLU A 122 12.44 -7.39 3.74
CA GLU A 122 12.99 -7.19 5.10
C GLU A 122 11.91 -7.43 6.18
N MET A 123 10.68 -6.94 5.98
CA MET A 123 9.57 -7.20 6.90
C MET A 123 9.26 -8.68 7.03
N VAL A 124 9.17 -9.41 5.92
CA VAL A 124 8.90 -10.85 5.89
C VAL A 124 10.02 -11.64 6.52
N LYS A 125 11.28 -11.37 6.16
CA LYS A 125 12.46 -12.01 6.76
C LYS A 125 12.50 -11.85 8.27
N ASN A 126 12.27 -10.62 8.76
CA ASN A 126 12.24 -10.34 10.20
C ASN A 126 11.10 -11.08 10.91
N ALA A 127 9.93 -11.14 10.30
CA ALA A 127 8.77 -11.85 10.85
C ALA A 127 8.97 -13.38 10.87
N LEU A 128 9.58 -13.96 9.83
CA LEU A 128 9.92 -15.38 9.79
C LEU A 128 10.99 -15.74 10.83
N ALA A 129 12.03 -14.93 11.00
CA ALA A 129 13.03 -15.12 12.04
C ALA A 129 12.39 -15.14 13.44
N CYS A 130 11.34 -14.32 13.68
CA CYS A 130 10.59 -14.33 14.94
C CYS A 130 9.87 -15.66 15.21
N THR A 131 9.55 -16.43 14.20
CA THR A 131 8.82 -17.70 14.32
C THR A 131 9.69 -18.93 14.30
N GLY A 132 11.02 -18.76 14.21
CA GLY A 132 11.99 -19.87 14.14
C GLY A 132 11.97 -20.64 12.83
N VAL A 133 11.36 -20.10 11.78
CA VAL A 133 11.39 -20.66 10.43
C VAL A 133 12.71 -20.27 9.75
N GLU A 134 13.46 -21.25 9.25
CA GLU A 134 14.67 -20.97 8.45
C GLU A 134 14.28 -20.19 7.19
N ASN A 135 14.99 -19.09 6.96
CA ASN A 135 14.75 -18.22 5.81
C ASN A 135 15.42 -18.82 4.57
N ILE A 136 14.61 -19.27 3.61
CA ILE A 136 15.08 -19.88 2.36
C ILE A 136 15.30 -18.80 1.26
N MET A 137 14.95 -17.55 1.54
CA MET A 137 15.11 -16.47 0.57
C MET A 137 16.58 -16.10 0.40
N ASP A 138 17.08 -16.33 -0.80
CA ASP A 138 18.44 -15.93 -1.20
C ASP A 138 18.55 -14.39 -1.21
N ALA A 139 19.48 -13.84 -0.45
CA ALA A 139 19.67 -12.41 -0.27
C ALA A 139 20.02 -11.63 -1.56
N ASN A 140 20.28 -12.33 -2.67
CA ASN A 140 20.78 -11.77 -3.93
C ASN A 140 19.81 -11.92 -5.12
N LYS A 141 18.58 -12.41 -4.91
CA LYS A 141 17.57 -12.46 -5.99
C LYS A 141 16.59 -11.31 -5.83
N GLU A 142 16.35 -10.58 -6.93
CA GLU A 142 15.17 -9.70 -7.02
C GLU A 142 13.92 -10.53 -6.77
N VAL A 143 13.19 -10.19 -5.72
CA VAL A 143 11.97 -10.90 -5.34
C VAL A 143 10.84 -10.40 -6.22
N ASP A 144 10.39 -11.26 -7.13
CA ASP A 144 9.09 -11.01 -7.79
C ASP A 144 7.97 -11.28 -6.76
N ILE A 145 7.29 -10.21 -6.38
CA ILE A 145 6.15 -10.25 -5.44
C ILE A 145 4.98 -11.11 -5.92
N PHE A 146 4.94 -11.43 -7.22
CA PHE A 146 3.97 -12.33 -7.83
C PHE A 146 4.48 -13.76 -7.93
N SER A 147 5.72 -14.04 -7.50
CA SER A 147 6.25 -15.41 -7.50
C SER A 147 5.53 -16.29 -6.47
N GLU A 148 5.35 -17.56 -6.82
CA GLU A 148 4.73 -18.52 -5.89
C GLU A 148 5.60 -18.72 -4.65
N GLU A 149 6.93 -18.70 -4.81
CA GLU A 149 7.88 -18.81 -3.72
C GLU A 149 7.69 -17.69 -2.68
N PHE A 150 7.55 -16.45 -3.13
CA PHE A 150 7.32 -15.31 -2.23
C PHE A 150 5.98 -15.44 -1.50
N LEU A 151 4.91 -15.81 -2.20
CA LEU A 151 3.59 -15.99 -1.60
C LEU A 151 3.57 -17.12 -0.57
N VAL A 152 4.32 -18.22 -0.82
CA VAL A 152 4.50 -19.31 0.15
C VAL A 152 5.25 -18.81 1.41
N GLU A 153 6.34 -18.06 1.25
CA GLU A 153 7.06 -17.50 2.40
C GLU A 153 6.17 -16.54 3.21
N LEU A 154 5.43 -15.68 2.52
CA LEU A 154 4.50 -14.76 3.16
C LEU A 154 3.39 -15.49 3.94
N SER A 155 2.92 -16.65 3.44
CA SER A 155 1.91 -17.46 4.14
C SER A 155 2.43 -18.05 5.46
N LYS A 156 3.75 -18.26 5.61
CA LYS A 156 4.37 -18.78 6.84
C LYS A 156 4.52 -17.72 7.94
N VAL A 157 4.33 -16.45 7.63
CA VAL A 157 4.43 -15.36 8.60
C VAL A 157 3.31 -15.50 9.63
N LYS A 158 3.69 -15.71 10.90
CA LYS A 158 2.76 -15.86 12.04
C LYS A 158 2.46 -14.55 12.77
N MET A 159 2.85 -13.42 12.21
CA MET A 159 2.56 -12.08 12.71
C MET A 159 1.48 -11.46 11.82
N PRO A 160 0.17 -11.56 12.18
CA PRO A 160 -0.93 -11.22 11.30
C PRO A 160 -0.88 -9.79 10.81
N ILE A 161 -0.58 -8.84 11.68
CA ILE A 161 -0.52 -7.42 11.35
C ILE A 161 0.66 -7.11 10.42
N THR A 162 1.82 -7.71 10.67
CA THR A 162 2.99 -7.57 9.80
C THR A 162 2.71 -8.15 8.41
N LYS A 163 2.09 -9.33 8.34
CA LYS A 163 1.64 -9.99 7.10
C LYS A 163 0.65 -9.11 6.33
N PHE A 164 -0.38 -8.60 7.02
CA PHE A 164 -1.36 -7.69 6.44
C PHE A 164 -0.71 -6.42 5.86
N ASN A 165 0.16 -5.75 6.64
CA ASN A 165 0.83 -4.54 6.19
C ASN A 165 1.77 -4.78 5.00
N ALA A 166 2.46 -5.94 4.96
CA ALA A 166 3.29 -6.34 3.82
C ALA A 166 2.44 -6.50 2.56
N LEU A 167 1.36 -7.29 2.62
CA LEU A 167 0.43 -7.49 1.51
C LEU A 167 -0.20 -6.18 1.03
N LEU A 168 -0.61 -5.32 1.96
CA LEU A 168 -1.20 -4.02 1.65
C LEU A 168 -0.24 -3.12 0.86
N LYS A 169 1.05 -3.08 1.28
CA LYS A 169 2.08 -2.31 0.57
C LYS A 169 2.29 -2.83 -0.85
N LEU A 170 2.43 -4.14 -1.01
CA LEU A 170 2.61 -4.78 -2.30
C LEU A 170 1.43 -4.52 -3.24
N LEU A 171 0.21 -4.69 -2.75
CA LEU A 171 -0.99 -4.46 -3.54
C LEU A 171 -1.11 -3.00 -3.99
N ARG A 172 -0.89 -2.04 -3.10
CA ARG A 172 -0.91 -0.62 -3.48
C ARG A 172 0.08 -0.32 -4.60
N GLN A 173 1.30 -0.83 -4.49
CA GLN A 173 2.31 -0.65 -5.53
C GLN A 173 1.92 -1.33 -6.84
N ALA A 174 1.44 -2.57 -6.77
CA ALA A 174 1.02 -3.33 -7.93
C ALA A 174 -0.16 -2.67 -8.66
N ILE A 175 -1.19 -2.21 -7.92
CA ILE A 175 -2.34 -1.49 -8.47
C ILE A 175 -1.89 -0.15 -9.09
N SER A 176 -1.00 0.60 -8.42
CA SER A 176 -0.45 1.85 -8.95
C SER A 176 0.28 1.63 -10.28
N ASN A 177 1.14 0.61 -10.35
CA ASN A 177 1.85 0.27 -11.58
C ASN A 177 0.88 -0.18 -12.69
N TYR A 178 -0.13 -0.98 -12.34
CA TYR A 178 -1.17 -1.42 -13.28
C TYR A 178 -1.97 -0.24 -13.81
N GLY A 179 -2.28 0.75 -12.98
CA GLY A 179 -3.00 1.96 -13.33
C GLY A 179 -2.32 2.83 -14.39
N ARG A 180 -1.00 2.68 -14.58
CA ARG A 180 -0.28 3.36 -15.66
C ARG A 180 -0.74 2.91 -17.06
N VAL A 181 -1.20 1.67 -17.17
CA VAL A 181 -1.68 1.11 -18.44
C VAL A 181 -3.21 0.94 -18.45
N ASN A 182 -3.82 0.48 -17.36
CA ASN A 182 -5.27 0.26 -17.29
C ASN A 182 -5.87 0.99 -16.08
N ARG A 183 -6.24 2.24 -16.29
CA ARG A 183 -6.76 3.12 -15.22
C ARG A 183 -8.08 2.60 -14.65
N LEU A 184 -8.99 2.12 -15.51
CA LEU A 184 -10.30 1.62 -15.08
C LEU A 184 -10.16 0.44 -14.12
N LYS A 185 -9.38 -0.56 -14.51
CA LYS A 185 -9.15 -1.75 -13.66
C LYS A 185 -8.42 -1.41 -12.37
N ALA A 186 -7.46 -0.51 -12.41
CA ALA A 186 -6.78 -0.04 -11.20
C ALA A 186 -7.75 0.65 -10.22
N GLN A 187 -8.74 1.39 -10.72
CA GLN A 187 -9.80 1.97 -9.87
C GLN A 187 -10.64 0.87 -9.21
N GLU A 188 -11.09 -0.14 -9.97
CA GLU A 188 -11.84 -1.28 -9.43
C GLU A 188 -11.05 -2.02 -8.33
N PHE A 189 -9.77 -2.29 -8.55
CA PHE A 189 -8.90 -2.91 -7.53
C PHE A 189 -8.68 -2.01 -6.31
N ASN A 190 -8.58 -0.69 -6.48
CA ASN A 190 -8.48 0.26 -5.36
C ASN A 190 -9.76 0.30 -4.51
N GLU A 191 -10.93 0.17 -5.12
CA GLU A 191 -12.21 0.07 -4.41
C GLU A 191 -12.26 -1.21 -3.55
N MET A 192 -11.90 -2.38 -4.13
CA MET A 192 -11.80 -3.64 -3.37
C MET A 192 -10.81 -3.52 -2.21
N LEU A 193 -9.65 -2.90 -2.46
CA LEU A 193 -8.64 -2.69 -1.44
C LEU A 193 -9.11 -1.77 -0.32
N LYS A 194 -9.85 -0.73 -0.66
CA LYS A 194 -10.43 0.21 0.30
C LYS A 194 -11.36 -0.49 1.28
N ASP A 195 -12.25 -1.35 0.81
CA ASP A 195 -13.18 -2.10 1.66
C ASP A 195 -12.45 -2.94 2.70
N VAL A 196 -11.37 -3.63 2.30
CA VAL A 196 -10.54 -4.42 3.22
C VAL A 196 -9.81 -3.53 4.23
N VAL A 197 -9.27 -2.39 3.79
CA VAL A 197 -8.59 -1.42 4.67
C VAL A 197 -9.57 -0.77 5.65
N ASP A 198 -10.76 -0.42 5.22
CA ASP A 198 -11.80 0.16 6.08
C ASP A 198 -12.20 -0.84 7.18
N ARG A 199 -12.40 -2.12 6.84
CA ARG A 199 -12.62 -3.19 7.82
C ARG A 199 -11.44 -3.36 8.77
N TYR A 200 -10.21 -3.34 8.28
CA TYR A 200 -9.02 -3.40 9.13
C TYR A 200 -8.97 -2.24 10.14
N ASN A 201 -9.39 -1.05 9.75
CA ASN A 201 -9.43 0.11 10.64
C ASN A 201 -10.54 0.03 11.71
N THR A 202 -11.54 -0.86 11.54
CA THR A 202 -12.61 -1.07 12.54
C THR A 202 -12.30 -2.18 13.55
N ARG A 203 -11.09 -2.76 13.55
CA ARG A 203 -10.68 -3.85 14.46
C ARG A 203 -10.79 -3.51 15.95
N ASP A 204 -10.87 -2.23 16.30
CA ASP A 204 -11.07 -1.76 17.68
C ASP A 204 -12.43 -2.15 18.25
N ASN A 205 -13.41 -2.42 17.38
CA ASN A 205 -14.74 -2.89 17.78
C ASN A 205 -14.74 -4.38 18.19
N LEU A 206 -13.64 -5.10 17.91
CA LEU A 206 -13.46 -6.48 18.31
C LEU A 206 -12.93 -6.49 19.75
N ILE A 207 -13.76 -6.89 20.68
CA ILE A 207 -13.52 -6.86 22.12
C ILE A 207 -12.23 -7.61 22.48
N PHE A 208 -11.19 -6.90 22.89
CA PHE A 208 -10.07 -7.22 23.81
C PHE A 208 -9.46 -8.65 23.88
N ILE A 209 -9.71 -9.54 22.95
CA ILE A 209 -9.08 -10.84 22.89
C ILE A 209 -8.11 -10.84 21.72
N SER A 210 -6.81 -10.89 22.00
CA SER A 210 -5.74 -10.85 20.98
C SER A 210 -5.89 -11.94 19.91
N GLU A 211 -6.37 -13.14 20.26
CA GLU A 211 -6.65 -14.22 19.31
C GLU A 211 -7.75 -13.84 18.31
N VAL A 212 -8.85 -13.24 18.75
CA VAL A 212 -9.95 -12.83 17.86
C VAL A 212 -9.50 -11.75 16.89
N VAL A 213 -8.68 -10.81 17.35
CA VAL A 213 -8.11 -9.79 16.46
C VAL A 213 -7.13 -10.42 15.46
N SER A 214 -6.32 -11.37 15.91
CA SER A 214 -5.37 -12.11 15.07
C SER A 214 -6.08 -12.84 13.94
N ASP A 215 -7.10 -13.65 14.26
CA ASP A 215 -7.90 -14.40 13.29
C ASP A 215 -8.61 -13.48 12.31
N PHE A 216 -9.15 -12.35 12.78
CA PHE A 216 -9.77 -11.34 11.94
C PHE A 216 -8.79 -10.71 10.96
N VAL A 217 -7.57 -10.38 11.41
CA VAL A 217 -6.53 -9.80 10.54
C VAL A 217 -5.99 -10.83 9.55
N ASP A 218 -5.93 -12.11 9.94
CA ASP A 218 -5.56 -13.19 9.02
C ASP A 218 -6.63 -13.38 7.92
N ASP A 219 -7.94 -13.35 8.25
CA ASP A 219 -9.02 -13.33 7.25
C ASP A 219 -8.90 -12.16 6.26
N LEU A 220 -8.60 -10.97 6.77
CA LEU A 220 -8.36 -9.80 5.91
C LEU A 220 -7.10 -9.97 5.04
N SER A 221 -6.07 -10.62 5.54
CA SER A 221 -4.86 -10.93 4.79
C SER A 221 -5.15 -11.92 3.65
N GLU A 222 -6.03 -12.90 3.86
CA GLU A 222 -6.51 -13.79 2.80
C GLU A 222 -7.30 -13.04 1.73
N GLN A 223 -8.11 -12.06 2.12
CA GLN A 223 -8.82 -11.20 1.16
C GLN A 223 -7.85 -10.35 0.33
N LEU A 224 -6.79 -9.78 0.93
CA LEU A 224 -5.73 -9.11 0.19
C LEU A 224 -5.02 -10.05 -0.79
N MET A 225 -4.76 -11.30 -0.38
CA MET A 225 -4.17 -12.33 -1.24
C MET A 225 -5.09 -12.66 -2.43
N ASN A 226 -6.38 -12.72 -2.22
CA ASN A 226 -7.36 -12.93 -3.29
C ASN A 226 -7.36 -11.77 -4.29
N ILE A 227 -7.30 -10.51 -3.83
CA ILE A 227 -7.18 -9.33 -4.69
C ILE A 227 -5.88 -9.41 -5.52
N LEU A 228 -4.77 -9.82 -4.91
CA LEU A 228 -3.48 -10.00 -5.61
C LEU A 228 -3.57 -11.03 -6.73
N ASN A 229 -4.23 -12.16 -6.47
CA ASN A 229 -4.44 -13.23 -7.46
C ASN A 229 -5.36 -12.76 -8.61
N LEU A 230 -6.41 -12.00 -8.29
CA LEU A 230 -7.29 -11.39 -9.30
C LEU A 230 -6.51 -10.40 -10.17
N LEU A 231 -5.71 -9.54 -9.58
CA LEU A 231 -4.85 -8.60 -10.31
C LEU A 231 -3.84 -9.32 -11.21
N LYS A 232 -3.20 -10.39 -10.71
CA LYS A 232 -2.28 -11.23 -11.49
C LYS A 232 -3.00 -11.83 -12.70
N LYS A 233 -4.16 -12.43 -12.50
CA LYS A 233 -4.96 -13.03 -13.57
C LYS A 233 -5.42 -11.98 -14.59
N ASP A 234 -5.89 -10.83 -14.12
CA ASP A 234 -6.35 -9.76 -15.01
C ASP A 234 -5.20 -9.19 -15.85
N LYS A 235 -4.00 -9.05 -15.24
CA LYS A 235 -2.80 -8.54 -15.91
C LYS A 235 -2.34 -9.42 -17.07
N THR A 236 -2.62 -10.72 -17.06
CA THR A 236 -2.23 -11.67 -18.14
C THR A 236 -3.38 -12.03 -19.08
N SER A 237 -4.61 -11.62 -18.77
CA SER A 237 -5.81 -12.01 -19.52
C SER A 237 -5.86 -11.48 -20.95
N PHE A 238 -5.05 -10.48 -21.33
CA PHE A 238 -4.95 -9.97 -22.69
C PHE A 238 -4.42 -11.02 -23.67
N GLU A 239 -3.57 -11.95 -23.21
CA GLU A 239 -3.01 -13.04 -24.03
C GLU A 239 -4.10 -13.99 -24.51
N GLU A 240 -5.04 -14.36 -23.62
CA GLU A 240 -6.19 -15.21 -23.95
C GLU A 240 -7.15 -14.52 -24.94
N LEU A 241 -7.22 -13.19 -24.91
CA LEU A 241 -8.06 -12.40 -25.80
C LEU A 241 -7.40 -12.14 -27.18
N GLY A 242 -6.11 -12.44 -27.34
CA GLY A 242 -5.37 -12.17 -28.56
C GLY A 242 -5.23 -10.69 -28.91
N ILE A 243 -5.07 -9.87 -27.89
CA ILE A 243 -4.90 -8.41 -27.97
C ILE A 243 -3.67 -7.99 -27.19
N THR A 244 -3.21 -6.74 -27.35
CA THR A 244 -2.12 -6.21 -26.53
C THR A 244 -2.66 -5.77 -25.15
N PHE A 245 -1.73 -5.61 -24.21
CA PHE A 245 -2.09 -5.12 -22.87
C PHE A 245 -2.72 -3.71 -22.89
N GLU A 246 -2.30 -2.88 -23.82
CA GLU A 246 -2.85 -1.53 -24.01
C GLU A 246 -4.23 -1.56 -24.68
N GLU A 247 -4.43 -2.42 -25.69
CA GLU A 247 -5.74 -2.65 -26.32
C GLU A 247 -6.76 -3.15 -25.30
N LYS A 248 -6.31 -3.98 -24.33
CA LYS A 248 -7.16 -4.45 -23.24
C LYS A 248 -7.72 -3.32 -22.39
N ALA A 249 -6.99 -2.24 -22.16
CA ALA A 249 -7.50 -1.12 -21.38
C ALA A 249 -8.73 -0.47 -22.05
N PHE A 250 -8.75 -0.34 -23.38
CA PHE A 250 -9.92 0.13 -24.12
C PHE A 250 -11.03 -0.91 -24.15
N TYR A 251 -10.69 -2.18 -24.35
CA TYR A 251 -11.65 -3.28 -24.27
C TYR A 251 -12.40 -3.29 -22.93
N ASP A 252 -11.70 -3.17 -21.81
CA ASP A 252 -12.29 -3.14 -20.47
C ASP A 252 -13.25 -1.96 -20.28
N ILE A 253 -12.96 -0.80 -20.87
CA ILE A 253 -13.87 0.36 -20.87
C ILE A 253 -15.14 0.04 -21.64
N LEU A 254 -15.03 -0.50 -22.86
CA LEU A 254 -16.18 -0.86 -23.68
C LEU A 254 -17.05 -1.89 -22.95
N ILE A 255 -16.48 -2.95 -22.42
CA ILE A 255 -17.22 -3.95 -21.65
C ILE A 255 -17.91 -3.32 -20.44
N LYS A 256 -17.21 -2.49 -19.67
CA LYS A 256 -17.78 -1.85 -18.47
C LYS A 256 -18.98 -0.96 -18.80
N VAL A 257 -18.88 -0.14 -19.84
CA VAL A 257 -19.98 0.73 -20.25
C VAL A 257 -21.15 -0.08 -20.76
N ARG A 258 -20.91 -1.08 -21.63
CA ARG A 258 -21.95 -2.01 -22.10
C ARG A 258 -22.71 -2.63 -20.92
N ASP A 259 -21.98 -3.18 -19.96
CA ASP A 259 -22.57 -3.92 -18.83
C ASP A 259 -23.29 -2.96 -17.86
N THR A 260 -22.75 -1.75 -17.65
CA THR A 260 -23.37 -0.73 -16.79
C THR A 260 -24.71 -0.25 -17.37
N HIS A 261 -24.80 -0.06 -18.70
CA HIS A 261 -25.98 0.45 -19.36
C HIS A 261 -26.89 -0.66 -19.95
N GLY A 262 -26.46 -1.91 -19.89
CA GLY A 262 -27.28 -3.09 -20.19
C GLY A 262 -27.68 -3.24 -21.66
N PHE A 263 -26.89 -2.73 -22.61
CA PHE A 263 -27.17 -2.89 -24.02
C PHE A 263 -26.44 -4.06 -24.67
N PRO A 264 -27.05 -4.74 -25.70
CA PRO A 264 -26.40 -5.86 -26.36
C PRO A 264 -25.29 -5.39 -27.29
N TYR A 265 -24.07 -5.85 -27.09
CA TYR A 265 -22.95 -5.67 -28.00
C TYR A 265 -21.96 -6.84 -27.82
N GLU A 266 -21.59 -7.50 -28.92
CA GLU A 266 -20.79 -8.73 -28.87
C GLU A 266 -19.36 -8.48 -28.41
N ASN A 267 -18.81 -9.39 -27.61
CA ASN A 267 -17.42 -9.29 -27.13
C ASN A 267 -16.40 -9.22 -28.28
N ALA A 268 -16.64 -9.96 -29.37
CA ALA A 268 -15.78 -9.93 -30.56
C ALA A 268 -15.75 -8.54 -31.23
N LYS A 269 -16.89 -7.84 -31.25
CA LYS A 269 -16.97 -6.46 -31.74
C LYS A 269 -16.26 -5.49 -30.78
N CYS A 270 -16.40 -5.67 -29.47
CA CYS A 270 -15.63 -4.88 -28.48
C CYS A 270 -14.13 -5.05 -28.68
N LEU A 271 -13.65 -6.29 -28.93
CA LEU A 271 -12.23 -6.56 -29.21
C LEU A 271 -11.74 -5.84 -30.48
N ALA A 272 -12.52 -5.94 -31.59
CA ALA A 272 -12.16 -5.26 -32.81
C ALA A 272 -12.13 -3.73 -32.65
N LEU A 273 -13.15 -3.19 -31.99
CA LEU A 273 -13.26 -1.76 -31.70
C LEU A 273 -12.15 -1.25 -30.79
N ALA A 274 -11.74 -2.01 -29.77
CA ALA A 274 -10.63 -1.67 -28.90
C ALA A 274 -9.30 -1.53 -29.67
N LYS A 275 -9.04 -2.42 -30.64
CA LYS A 275 -7.87 -2.32 -31.54
C LYS A 275 -7.91 -1.06 -32.40
N GLU A 276 -9.07 -0.73 -32.96
CA GLU A 276 -9.25 0.48 -33.78
C GLU A 276 -9.08 1.75 -32.96
N ILE A 277 -9.63 1.79 -31.73
CA ILE A 277 -9.41 2.91 -30.78
C ILE A 277 -7.92 3.06 -30.48
N LYS A 278 -7.22 1.97 -30.12
CA LYS A 278 -5.78 2.05 -29.83
C LYS A 278 -5.01 2.58 -31.02
N LYS A 279 -5.29 2.09 -32.23
CA LYS A 279 -4.66 2.58 -33.45
C LYS A 279 -4.90 4.07 -33.68
N LEU A 280 -6.13 4.53 -33.49
CA LEU A 280 -6.49 5.94 -33.62
C LEU A 280 -5.72 6.82 -32.61
N VAL A 281 -5.61 6.36 -31.36
CA VAL A 281 -4.84 7.05 -30.31
C VAL A 281 -3.36 7.09 -30.67
N ASP A 282 -2.78 5.99 -31.16
CA ASP A 282 -1.37 5.92 -31.57
C ASP A 282 -1.07 6.86 -32.75
N ASP A 283 -1.95 6.94 -33.72
CA ASP A 283 -1.82 7.86 -34.85
C ASP A 283 -1.76 9.32 -34.40
N LYS A 284 -2.49 9.69 -33.35
CA LYS A 284 -2.43 11.05 -32.76
C LYS A 284 -1.23 11.22 -31.82
N ALA A 285 -0.76 10.17 -31.15
CA ALA A 285 0.39 10.17 -30.26
C ALA A 285 1.72 10.49 -30.99
N GLN A 286 1.75 10.49 -32.32
CA GLN A 286 2.89 10.98 -33.12
C GLN A 286 3.21 12.46 -32.85
N TYR A 287 2.26 13.23 -32.35
CA TYR A 287 2.49 14.62 -31.92
C TYR A 287 2.92 14.62 -30.44
N ALA A 288 4.17 14.96 -30.18
CA ALA A 288 4.78 14.87 -28.84
C ALA A 288 4.02 15.60 -27.71
N ASP A 289 3.26 16.63 -28.06
CA ASP A 289 2.52 17.50 -27.14
C ASP A 289 1.00 17.42 -27.27
N TRP A 290 0.47 16.36 -27.92
CA TRP A 290 -0.95 16.26 -28.24
C TRP A 290 -1.86 16.35 -27.01
N SER A 291 -1.43 15.82 -25.85
CA SER A 291 -2.21 15.85 -24.61
C SER A 291 -2.37 17.23 -23.98
N THR A 292 -1.56 18.20 -24.40
CA THR A 292 -1.62 19.62 -23.96
C THR A 292 -2.21 20.56 -25.01
N ARG A 293 -2.41 20.06 -26.23
CA ARG A 293 -2.95 20.85 -27.37
C ARG A 293 -4.44 20.60 -27.54
N ASP A 294 -5.24 21.61 -27.28
CA ASP A 294 -6.72 21.55 -27.36
C ASP A 294 -7.22 21.25 -28.77
N ASP A 295 -6.50 21.70 -29.82
CA ASP A 295 -6.86 21.42 -31.20
C ASP A 295 -6.73 19.91 -31.54
N ILE A 296 -5.64 19.26 -31.11
CA ILE A 296 -5.40 17.83 -31.35
C ILE A 296 -6.35 16.99 -30.49
N LYS A 297 -6.57 17.37 -29.22
CA LYS A 297 -7.56 16.70 -28.36
C LYS A 297 -8.98 16.76 -28.94
N SER A 298 -9.38 17.93 -29.42
CA SER A 298 -10.68 18.11 -30.05
C SER A 298 -10.82 17.26 -31.32
N GLN A 299 -9.75 17.19 -32.14
CA GLN A 299 -9.73 16.32 -33.30
C GLN A 299 -9.82 14.84 -32.93
N LEU A 300 -9.02 14.38 -31.94
CA LEU A 300 -9.10 12.99 -31.45
C LEU A 300 -10.49 12.65 -30.94
N ASN A 301 -11.11 13.58 -30.18
CA ASN A 301 -12.46 13.38 -29.66
C ASN A 301 -13.48 13.24 -30.79
N MET A 302 -13.39 14.07 -31.82
CA MET A 302 -14.26 13.97 -33.03
C MET A 302 -14.05 12.65 -33.75
N ASP A 303 -12.80 12.24 -33.98
CA ASP A 303 -12.47 11.00 -34.66
C ASP A 303 -12.96 9.78 -33.87
N LEU A 304 -12.88 9.81 -32.50
CA LEU A 304 -13.45 8.79 -31.64
C LEU A 304 -14.99 8.72 -31.72
N ILE A 305 -15.64 9.88 -31.72
CA ILE A 305 -17.11 9.94 -31.90
C ILE A 305 -17.53 9.27 -33.22
N VAL A 306 -16.85 9.60 -34.33
CA VAL A 306 -17.13 9.01 -35.65
C VAL A 306 -16.86 7.50 -35.62
N LEU A 307 -15.71 7.06 -35.09
CA LEU A 307 -15.34 5.65 -34.99
C LEU A 307 -16.38 4.85 -34.21
N LEU A 308 -16.77 5.31 -33.03
CA LEU A 308 -17.73 4.62 -32.19
C LEU A 308 -19.13 4.59 -32.84
N TYR A 309 -19.55 5.69 -33.46
CA TYR A 309 -20.80 5.78 -34.15
C TYR A 309 -20.88 4.82 -35.37
N GLU A 310 -19.83 4.78 -36.19
CA GLU A 310 -19.76 3.88 -37.37
C GLU A 310 -19.80 2.40 -36.95
N ASN A 311 -19.28 2.08 -35.76
CA ASN A 311 -19.35 0.74 -35.18
C ASN A 311 -20.63 0.46 -34.38
N GLY A 312 -21.54 1.42 -34.29
CA GLY A 312 -22.82 1.30 -33.57
C GLY A 312 -22.63 1.15 -32.04
N TYR A 313 -21.63 1.81 -31.48
CA TYR A 313 -21.30 1.74 -30.07
C TYR A 313 -21.19 3.14 -29.44
N PRO A 314 -21.90 3.44 -28.32
CA PRO A 314 -23.08 2.70 -27.84
C PRO A 314 -24.29 2.87 -28.81
N PRO A 315 -25.30 2.01 -28.72
CA PRO A 315 -26.49 2.12 -29.58
C PRO A 315 -27.27 3.43 -29.44
N GLU A 316 -27.24 3.98 -28.24
CA GLU A 316 -27.74 5.32 -27.90
C GLU A 316 -26.60 6.19 -27.45
N TRP A 317 -26.66 7.51 -27.71
CA TRP A 317 -25.59 8.44 -27.30
C TRP A 317 -25.32 8.38 -25.81
N ASN A 318 -24.04 8.17 -25.44
CA ASN A 318 -23.57 8.16 -24.06
C ASN A 318 -22.20 8.85 -23.93
N ALA A 319 -22.19 10.03 -23.32
CA ALA A 319 -20.95 10.83 -23.12
C ALA A 319 -19.89 10.10 -22.29
N GLU A 320 -20.28 9.24 -21.34
CA GLU A 320 -19.37 8.51 -20.44
C GLU A 320 -18.34 7.66 -21.21
N VAL A 321 -18.73 7.06 -22.33
CA VAL A 321 -17.81 6.28 -23.17
C VAL A 321 -16.65 7.13 -23.65
N TYR A 322 -16.99 8.29 -24.22
CA TYR A 322 -16.00 9.19 -24.82
C TYR A 322 -15.06 9.75 -23.76
N GLU A 323 -15.60 10.15 -22.61
CA GLU A 323 -14.81 10.65 -21.48
C GLU A 323 -13.81 9.58 -20.99
N LYS A 324 -14.26 8.36 -20.77
CA LYS A 324 -13.41 7.25 -20.29
C LYS A 324 -12.34 6.87 -21.32
N VAL A 325 -12.67 6.83 -22.61
CA VAL A 325 -11.70 6.53 -23.66
C VAL A 325 -10.66 7.65 -23.76
N MET A 326 -11.08 8.91 -23.70
CA MET A 326 -10.15 10.04 -23.69
C MET A 326 -9.26 10.06 -22.47
N GLU A 327 -9.82 9.82 -21.27
CA GLU A 327 -9.04 9.70 -20.03
C GLU A 327 -7.99 8.59 -20.10
N GLN A 328 -8.31 7.46 -20.72
CA GLN A 328 -7.38 6.36 -20.91
C GLN A 328 -6.29 6.70 -21.93
N ALA A 329 -6.63 7.39 -23.01
CA ALA A 329 -5.67 7.87 -24.00
C ALA A 329 -4.66 8.86 -23.38
N GLU A 330 -5.14 9.80 -22.58
CA GLU A 330 -4.29 10.73 -21.84
C GLU A 330 -3.42 10.01 -20.79
N ASN A 331 -3.93 8.96 -20.15
CA ASN A 331 -3.19 8.14 -19.21
C ASN A 331 -2.00 7.44 -19.88
N PHE A 332 -2.19 6.87 -21.08
CA PHE A 332 -1.08 6.30 -21.84
C PHE A 332 0.01 7.34 -22.11
N ARG A 333 -0.37 8.53 -22.56
CA ARG A 333 0.59 9.58 -22.83
C ARG A 333 1.43 9.97 -21.60
N LYS A 334 0.77 10.07 -20.44
CA LYS A 334 1.43 10.44 -19.19
C LYS A 334 2.54 9.48 -18.78
N TYR A 335 2.44 8.20 -19.17
CA TYR A 335 3.33 7.12 -18.73
C TYR A 335 4.12 6.46 -19.89
N SER A 336 4.10 7.05 -21.11
CA SER A 336 4.84 6.55 -22.28
C SER A 336 6.24 7.15 -22.44
N ASP A 337 6.67 8.03 -21.52
CA ASP A 337 8.00 8.69 -21.53
C ASP A 337 9.03 7.94 -20.71
#